data_bd8d5636c57f401dc42ef8c0b9a2ce8e
#
_entry.id   bd8d5636c57f401dc42ef8c0b9a2ce8e
#
_cell.length_a   1.000
_cell.length_b   1.000
_cell.length_c   1.000
_cell.angle_alpha   90.00
_cell.angle_beta   90.00
_cell.angle_gamma   90.00
#
_symmetry.space_group_name_H-M   'P 1'
#
loop_
_entity.id
_entity.type
_entity.pdbx_description
1 polymer ?
#
loop_
_entity_poly.entity_id
_entity_poly.type
_entity_poly.pdbx_seq_one_letter_code
_entity_poly.pdbx_strand_id
1 'polypeptide(L)'
;MKIAVIGSGISGLSAAHFLSKKYKVDLFEKNDHFGGHSYTTEISLKDSNEKISVDLGFIVFNKINYPNLVNLFEQLQVAYEKSNMSFSVSVKHSNIEYSGSGFKGLFANKYNIFNLNFIKMVKEIFAFYKMAKKMKKENFENLTLGEFLKSKKMSNYFIIFKIFI
;
A
#
# COMPACT_ATOMS: atom_id res chain seq x y z
N MET A 1 -29.68 -22.50 -8.68
CA MET A 1 -28.48 -22.28 -9.50
C MET A 1 -27.26 -22.59 -8.65
N LYS A 2 -26.24 -23.23 -9.23
CA LYS A 2 -24.95 -23.53 -8.60
C LYS A 2 -23.90 -22.63 -9.23
N ILE A 3 -23.04 -22.02 -8.44
CA ILE A 3 -22.04 -21.05 -8.88
C ILE A 3 -20.67 -21.53 -8.40
N ALA A 4 -19.68 -21.52 -9.31
CA ALA A 4 -18.28 -21.75 -8.98
C ALA A 4 -17.56 -20.40 -8.83
N VAL A 5 -16.82 -20.22 -7.75
CA VAL A 5 -15.93 -19.08 -7.51
C VAL A 5 -14.51 -19.61 -7.51
N ILE A 6 -13.65 -19.04 -8.34
CA ILE A 6 -12.26 -19.46 -8.51
C ILE A 6 -11.34 -18.46 -7.83
N GLY A 7 -10.55 -18.94 -6.87
CA GLY A 7 -9.62 -18.17 -6.07
C GLY A 7 -10.24 -17.66 -4.76
N SER A 8 -9.50 -17.82 -3.67
CA SER A 8 -9.91 -17.46 -2.31
C SER A 8 -9.22 -16.18 -1.78
N GLY A 9 -8.74 -15.32 -2.67
CA GLY A 9 -8.36 -13.97 -2.28
C GLY A 9 -9.57 -13.15 -1.85
N ILE A 10 -9.37 -11.90 -1.39
CA ILE A 10 -10.45 -11.04 -0.88
C ILE A 10 -11.63 -10.91 -1.84
N SER A 11 -11.39 -10.83 -3.14
CA SER A 11 -12.45 -10.74 -4.15
C SER A 11 -13.30 -12.01 -4.24
N GLY A 12 -12.64 -13.17 -4.27
CA GLY A 12 -13.34 -14.46 -4.34
C GLY A 12 -14.11 -14.77 -3.05
N LEU A 13 -13.50 -14.55 -1.89
CA LEU A 13 -14.16 -14.73 -0.59
C LEU A 13 -15.37 -13.81 -0.44
N SER A 14 -15.25 -12.53 -0.83
CA SER A 14 -16.36 -11.58 -0.80
C SER A 14 -17.48 -12.01 -1.74
N ALA A 15 -17.14 -12.39 -2.98
CA ALA A 15 -18.12 -12.87 -3.95
C ALA A 15 -18.84 -14.13 -3.44
N ALA A 16 -18.09 -15.11 -2.94
CA ALA A 16 -18.66 -16.33 -2.36
C ALA A 16 -19.60 -16.03 -1.19
N HIS A 17 -19.18 -15.13 -0.27
CA HIS A 17 -19.99 -14.71 0.87
C HIS A 17 -21.33 -14.12 0.44
N PHE A 18 -21.32 -13.15 -0.47
CA PHE A 18 -22.57 -12.49 -0.90
C PHE A 18 -23.46 -13.40 -1.74
N LEU A 19 -22.86 -14.20 -2.63
CA LEU A 19 -23.61 -15.12 -3.49
C LEU A 19 -24.21 -16.29 -2.72
N SER A 20 -23.55 -16.78 -1.68
CA SER A 20 -24.03 -17.90 -0.87
C SER A 20 -25.36 -17.61 -0.13
N LYS A 21 -25.72 -16.33 0.03
CA LYS A 21 -27.03 -15.93 0.59
C LYS A 21 -28.21 -16.33 -0.29
N LYS A 22 -27.99 -16.57 -1.60
CA LYS A 22 -29.07 -16.87 -2.58
C LYS A 22 -28.81 -18.12 -3.40
N TYR A 23 -27.56 -18.56 -3.51
CA TYR A 23 -27.15 -19.63 -4.40
C TYR A 23 -26.27 -20.64 -3.68
N LYS A 24 -26.20 -21.86 -4.22
CA LYS A 24 -25.20 -22.82 -3.81
C LYS A 24 -23.87 -22.44 -4.45
N VAL A 25 -22.86 -22.12 -3.63
CA VAL A 25 -21.55 -21.68 -4.10
C VAL A 25 -20.48 -22.71 -3.77
N ASP A 26 -19.70 -23.10 -4.77
CA ASP A 26 -18.48 -23.88 -4.59
C ASP A 26 -17.27 -22.93 -4.79
N LEU A 27 -16.42 -22.83 -3.80
CA LEU A 27 -15.18 -22.04 -3.84
C LEU A 27 -14.00 -22.97 -4.12
N PHE A 28 -13.22 -22.65 -5.15
CA PHE A 28 -12.03 -23.39 -5.55
C PHE A 28 -10.78 -22.55 -5.29
N GLU A 29 -9.80 -23.12 -4.59
CA GLU A 29 -8.49 -22.52 -4.34
C GLU A 29 -7.41 -23.48 -4.83
N LYS A 30 -6.36 -22.93 -5.44
CA LYS A 30 -5.23 -23.70 -5.95
C LYS A 30 -4.20 -23.99 -4.85
N ASN A 31 -4.04 -23.01 -3.92
CA ASN A 31 -3.07 -23.13 -2.85
C ASN A 31 -3.66 -23.91 -1.66
N ASP A 32 -2.82 -24.26 -0.73
CA ASP A 32 -3.18 -24.94 0.52
C ASP A 32 -3.74 -24.02 1.61
N HIS A 33 -3.82 -22.71 1.33
CA HIS A 33 -4.34 -21.69 2.23
C HIS A 33 -5.32 -20.74 1.53
N PHE A 34 -6.25 -20.19 2.30
CA PHE A 34 -7.18 -19.15 1.88
C PHE A 34 -6.61 -17.75 2.13
N GLY A 35 -7.18 -16.74 1.48
CA GLY A 35 -6.86 -15.33 1.71
C GLY A 35 -6.04 -14.65 0.61
N GLY A 36 -5.34 -15.41 -0.22
CA GLY A 36 -4.51 -14.84 -1.29
C GLY A 36 -3.38 -13.98 -0.72
N HIS A 37 -3.40 -12.66 -0.98
CA HIS A 37 -2.42 -11.72 -0.42
C HIS A 37 -2.63 -11.41 1.08
N SER A 38 -3.76 -11.75 1.66
CA SER A 38 -3.98 -11.69 3.10
C SER A 38 -3.54 -13.02 3.70
N TYR A 39 -2.35 -13.04 4.24
CA TYR A 39 -1.72 -14.28 4.73
C TYR A 39 -1.09 -14.05 6.09
N THR A 40 -1.51 -14.85 7.07
CA THR A 40 -0.97 -14.84 8.43
C THR A 40 -0.20 -16.13 8.66
N THR A 41 0.99 -16.05 9.19
CA THR A 41 1.80 -17.22 9.59
C THR A 41 2.09 -17.21 11.07
N GLU A 42 2.26 -18.39 11.66
CA GLU A 42 2.70 -18.52 13.05
C GLU A 42 4.20 -18.70 13.12
N ILE A 43 4.85 -17.93 13.97
CA ILE A 43 6.28 -18.02 14.26
C ILE A 43 6.44 -18.46 15.71
N SER A 44 7.22 -19.51 15.94
CA SER A 44 7.64 -19.91 17.29
C SER A 44 8.87 -19.10 17.70
N LEU A 45 8.82 -18.48 18.86
CA LEU A 45 10.00 -17.82 19.43
C LEU A 45 11.02 -18.86 19.89
N LYS A 46 12.30 -18.61 19.59
CA LYS A 46 13.40 -19.56 19.88
C LYS A 46 13.53 -19.92 21.37
N ASP A 47 13.16 -18.99 22.25
CA ASP A 47 13.39 -19.09 23.68
C ASP A 47 12.10 -19.30 24.51
N SER A 48 10.96 -19.43 23.84
CA SER A 48 9.67 -19.72 24.50
C SER A 48 8.80 -20.61 23.62
N ASN A 49 7.90 -21.36 24.24
CA ASN A 49 6.88 -22.12 23.49
C ASN A 49 5.75 -21.21 22.95
N GLU A 50 5.92 -19.91 23.01
CA GLU A 50 4.94 -18.95 22.49
C GLU A 50 4.97 -18.91 20.97
N LYS A 51 3.77 -18.96 20.41
CA LYS A 51 3.54 -18.74 18.99
C LYS A 51 2.99 -17.33 18.78
N ILE A 52 3.59 -16.61 17.87
CA ILE A 52 3.15 -15.28 17.47
C ILE A 52 2.61 -15.35 16.05
N SER A 53 1.39 -14.85 15.86
CA SER A 53 0.80 -14.68 14.55
C SER A 53 1.37 -13.42 13.88
N VAL A 54 1.91 -13.58 12.68
CA VAL A 54 2.51 -12.48 11.88
C VAL A 54 1.81 -12.39 10.55
N ASP A 55 1.25 -11.22 10.27
CA ASP A 55 0.64 -10.94 8.98
C ASP A 55 1.70 -10.67 7.93
N LEU A 56 1.57 -11.36 6.79
CA LEU A 56 2.39 -11.19 5.61
C LEU A 56 1.53 -10.67 4.45
N GLY A 57 2.11 -9.87 3.60
CA GLY A 57 1.42 -9.34 2.42
C GLY A 57 0.58 -8.10 2.71
N PHE A 58 -0.73 -8.15 2.54
CA PHE A 58 -1.60 -7.00 2.75
C PHE A 58 -1.96 -6.83 4.24
N ILE A 59 -1.24 -5.95 4.91
CA ILE A 59 -1.33 -5.76 6.37
C ILE A 59 -1.96 -4.42 6.79
N VAL A 60 -2.11 -3.47 5.88
CA VAL A 60 -2.66 -2.14 6.18
C VAL A 60 -3.60 -1.64 5.10
N PHE A 61 -4.62 -0.90 5.49
CA PHE A 61 -5.54 -0.20 4.61
C PHE A 61 -5.96 1.13 5.23
N ASN A 62 -6.53 2.03 4.43
CA ASN A 62 -7.17 3.23 4.96
C ASN A 62 -8.67 3.26 4.58
N LYS A 63 -9.49 3.79 5.47
CA LYS A 63 -10.95 3.76 5.32
C LYS A 63 -11.45 4.53 4.11
N ILE A 64 -10.75 5.60 3.73
CA ILE A 64 -11.17 6.49 2.64
C ILE A 64 -11.03 5.78 1.28
N ASN A 65 -9.92 5.06 1.09
CA ASN A 65 -9.62 4.42 -0.20
C ASN A 65 -10.25 3.02 -0.33
N TYR A 66 -10.66 2.40 0.79
CA TYR A 66 -11.18 1.04 0.84
C TYR A 66 -12.59 0.96 1.46
N PRO A 67 -13.58 1.77 0.99
CA PRO A 67 -14.91 1.80 1.62
C PRO A 67 -15.63 0.46 1.58
N ASN A 68 -15.48 -0.30 0.48
CA ASN A 68 -16.11 -1.61 0.35
C ASN A 68 -15.50 -2.64 1.30
N LEU A 69 -14.19 -2.58 1.55
CA LEU A 69 -13.51 -3.45 2.51
C LEU A 69 -13.97 -3.12 3.94
N VAL A 70 -14.09 -1.84 4.27
CA VAL A 70 -14.62 -1.39 5.57
C VAL A 70 -16.03 -1.92 5.79
N ASN A 71 -16.92 -1.76 4.81
CA ASN A 71 -18.29 -2.27 4.88
C ASN A 71 -18.33 -3.80 5.06
N LEU A 72 -17.47 -4.53 4.36
CA LEU A 72 -17.35 -5.98 4.52
C LEU A 72 -16.94 -6.35 5.94
N PHE A 73 -15.92 -5.68 6.49
CA PHE A 73 -15.43 -5.93 7.85
C PHE A 73 -16.50 -5.61 8.89
N GLU A 74 -17.24 -4.53 8.72
CA GLU A 74 -18.37 -4.18 9.60
C GLU A 74 -19.48 -5.24 9.55
N GLN A 75 -19.86 -5.72 8.37
CA GLN A 75 -20.86 -6.78 8.22
C GLN A 75 -20.43 -8.12 8.81
N LEU A 76 -19.15 -8.42 8.73
CA LEU A 76 -18.55 -9.65 9.27
C LEU A 76 -18.06 -9.51 10.71
N GLN A 77 -18.19 -8.32 11.31
CA GLN A 77 -17.69 -7.98 12.65
C GLN A 77 -16.18 -8.26 12.82
N VAL A 78 -15.40 -8.04 11.75
CA VAL A 78 -13.94 -8.19 11.78
C VAL A 78 -13.33 -6.99 12.50
N ALA A 79 -12.65 -7.25 13.61
CA ALA A 79 -11.90 -6.23 14.33
C ALA A 79 -10.66 -5.79 13.55
N TYR A 80 -10.36 -4.49 13.59
CA TYR A 80 -9.13 -3.92 13.05
C TYR A 80 -8.65 -2.75 13.91
N GLU A 81 -7.35 -2.55 13.95
CA GLU A 81 -6.70 -1.55 14.79
C GLU A 81 -6.08 -0.41 13.98
N LYS A 82 -5.88 0.74 14.65
CA LYS A 82 -5.13 1.83 14.05
C LYS A 82 -3.64 1.48 14.02
N SER A 83 -3.07 1.49 12.84
CA SER A 83 -1.66 1.26 12.62
C SER A 83 -0.94 2.59 12.38
N ASN A 84 0.31 2.69 12.81
CA ASN A 84 1.19 3.81 12.49
C ASN A 84 2.05 3.42 11.28
N MET A 85 1.49 3.65 10.09
CA MET A 85 2.20 3.38 8.85
C MET A 85 3.18 4.52 8.57
N SER A 86 4.46 4.27 8.74
CA SER A 86 5.54 5.15 8.33
C SER A 86 6.41 4.46 7.27
N PHE A 87 7.05 5.25 6.44
CA PHE A 87 8.07 4.77 5.52
C PHE A 87 9.37 5.52 5.74
N SER A 88 10.48 4.87 5.47
CA SER A 88 11.80 5.48 5.47
C SER A 88 12.55 5.11 4.21
N VAL A 89 13.43 6.00 3.79
CA VAL A 89 14.29 5.85 2.63
C VAL A 89 15.73 6.03 3.07
N SER A 90 16.57 5.05 2.73
CA SER A 90 18.02 5.13 2.90
C SER A 90 18.67 4.75 1.59
N VAL A 91 19.49 5.65 1.03
CA VAL A 91 20.18 5.44 -0.24
C VAL A 91 21.67 5.57 -0.02
N LYS A 92 22.33 4.43 0.09
CA LYS A 92 23.74 4.29 0.46
C LYS A 92 24.69 5.14 -0.41
N HIS A 93 24.45 5.23 -1.71
CA HIS A 93 25.35 5.95 -2.64
C HIS A 93 25.15 7.47 -2.68
N SER A 94 24.04 7.99 -2.18
CA SER A 94 23.73 9.42 -2.20
C SER A 94 23.70 10.07 -0.81
N ASN A 95 23.95 9.29 0.22
CA ASN A 95 23.91 9.71 1.62
C ASN A 95 22.58 10.39 2.00
N ILE A 96 21.48 9.95 1.36
CA ILE A 96 20.12 10.45 1.60
C ILE A 96 19.41 9.48 2.51
N GLU A 97 18.98 10.00 3.66
CA GLU A 97 18.15 9.28 4.62
C GLU A 97 17.05 10.19 5.10
N TYR A 98 15.80 9.74 4.97
CA TYR A 98 14.64 10.45 5.49
C TYR A 98 13.47 9.51 5.75
N SER A 99 12.50 9.96 6.50
CA SER A 99 11.22 9.27 6.69
C SER A 99 10.03 10.17 6.41
N GLY A 100 8.88 9.55 6.14
CA GLY A 100 7.60 10.24 5.93
C GLY A 100 6.95 10.78 7.20
N SER A 101 7.60 10.69 8.36
CA SER A 101 7.06 11.09 9.67
C SER A 101 7.15 12.60 9.91
N GLY A 102 6.73 13.41 8.92
CA GLY A 102 6.73 14.87 9.01
C GLY A 102 8.12 15.51 8.93
N PHE A 103 8.24 16.76 9.37
CA PHE A 103 9.50 17.52 9.27
C PHE A 103 10.68 16.87 9.99
N LYS A 104 10.46 16.27 11.16
CA LYS A 104 11.52 15.55 11.88
C LYS A 104 12.03 14.36 11.09
N GLY A 105 11.16 13.64 10.42
CA GLY A 105 11.52 12.52 9.56
C GLY A 105 12.27 12.95 8.30
N LEU A 106 11.81 14.01 7.62
CA LEU A 106 12.48 14.53 6.42
C LEU A 106 13.92 14.97 6.71
N PHE A 107 14.19 15.51 7.89
CA PHE A 107 15.49 15.98 8.32
C PHE A 107 16.13 15.09 9.39
N ALA A 108 15.80 13.80 9.41
CA ALA A 108 16.46 12.82 10.28
C ALA A 108 17.99 12.83 10.07
N ASN A 109 18.41 12.88 8.82
CA ASN A 109 19.78 13.25 8.48
C ASN A 109 19.87 14.78 8.37
N LYS A 110 20.55 15.42 9.33
CA LYS A 110 20.70 16.88 9.40
C LYS A 110 21.39 17.49 8.17
N TYR A 111 22.22 16.74 7.47
CA TYR A 111 22.89 17.19 6.25
C TYR A 111 21.92 17.40 5.08
N ASN A 112 20.72 16.83 5.13
CA ASN A 112 19.67 17.07 4.13
C ASN A 112 19.27 18.54 4.03
N ILE A 113 19.43 19.32 5.10
CA ILE A 113 19.13 20.78 5.12
C ILE A 113 20.02 21.55 4.15
N PHE A 114 21.27 21.10 3.99
CA PHE A 114 22.26 21.74 3.10
C PHE A 114 22.26 21.12 1.70
N ASN A 115 21.50 20.05 1.47
CA ASN A 115 21.44 19.39 0.18
C ASN A 115 20.34 20.04 -0.71
N LEU A 116 20.76 20.91 -1.63
CA LEU A 116 19.85 21.62 -2.53
C LEU A 116 19.01 20.67 -3.40
N ASN A 117 19.56 19.54 -3.81
CA ASN A 117 18.83 18.53 -4.57
C ASN A 117 17.75 17.86 -3.73
N PHE A 118 18.02 17.59 -2.46
CA PHE A 118 17.03 17.08 -1.52
C PHE A 118 15.89 18.08 -1.29
N ILE A 119 16.24 19.35 -1.04
CA ILE A 119 15.23 20.41 -0.86
C ILE A 119 14.37 20.59 -2.12
N LYS A 120 15.00 20.54 -3.31
CA LYS A 120 14.28 20.58 -4.58
C LYS A 120 13.32 19.41 -4.71
N MET A 121 13.77 18.18 -4.42
CA MET A 121 12.95 16.97 -4.44
C MET A 121 11.73 17.11 -3.50
N VAL A 122 11.92 17.58 -2.27
CA VAL A 122 10.81 17.78 -1.32
C VAL A 122 9.78 18.78 -1.86
N LYS A 123 10.23 19.89 -2.46
CA LYS A 123 9.33 20.86 -3.12
C LYS A 123 8.56 20.21 -4.29
N GLU A 124 9.22 19.40 -5.08
CA GLU A 124 8.60 18.68 -6.20
C GLU A 124 7.58 17.64 -5.74
N ILE A 125 7.80 16.98 -4.60
CA ILE A 125 6.83 16.08 -3.97
C ILE A 125 5.52 16.85 -3.66
N PHE A 126 5.61 17.97 -2.98
CA PHE A 126 4.41 18.77 -2.67
C PHE A 126 3.74 19.31 -3.94
N ALA A 127 4.51 19.76 -4.92
CA ALA A 127 3.98 20.21 -6.20
C ALA A 127 3.25 19.08 -6.94
N PHE A 128 3.82 17.87 -6.94
CA PHE A 128 3.21 16.70 -7.54
C PHE A 128 1.87 16.35 -6.88
N TYR A 129 1.81 16.29 -5.56
CA TYR A 129 0.55 16.04 -4.85
C TYR A 129 -0.52 17.08 -5.14
N LYS A 130 -0.14 18.37 -5.16
CA LYS A 130 -1.07 19.46 -5.51
C LYS A 130 -1.60 19.32 -6.93
N MET A 131 -0.74 18.91 -7.84
CA MET A 131 -1.08 18.68 -9.24
C MET A 131 -1.95 17.42 -9.39
N ALA A 132 -1.57 16.31 -8.77
CA ALA A 132 -2.28 15.04 -8.85
C ALA A 132 -3.74 15.16 -8.39
N LYS A 133 -4.02 15.95 -7.35
CA LYS A 133 -5.40 16.22 -6.88
C LYS A 133 -6.28 16.93 -7.92
N LYS A 134 -5.67 17.65 -8.88
CA LYS A 134 -6.39 18.40 -9.93
C LYS A 134 -6.49 17.62 -11.24
N MET A 135 -5.84 16.46 -11.32
CA MET A 135 -5.82 15.66 -12.54
C MET A 135 -7.13 14.92 -12.75
N LYS A 136 -7.67 15.00 -13.98
CA LYS A 136 -8.77 14.16 -14.42
C LYS A 136 -8.23 12.97 -15.19
N LYS A 137 -8.88 11.82 -15.06
CA LYS A 137 -8.49 10.55 -15.70
C LYS A 137 -8.30 10.68 -17.22
N GLU A 138 -9.19 11.43 -17.87
CA GLU A 138 -9.23 11.63 -19.34
C GLU A 138 -7.93 12.21 -19.93
N ASN A 139 -7.11 12.89 -19.13
CA ASN A 139 -5.88 13.52 -19.60
C ASN A 139 -4.66 12.60 -19.66
N PHE A 140 -4.79 11.32 -19.26
CA PHE A 140 -3.63 10.44 -19.01
C PHE A 140 -3.79 9.02 -19.54
N GLU A 141 -4.83 8.72 -20.28
CA GLU A 141 -5.15 7.36 -20.74
C GLU A 141 -4.01 6.69 -21.54
N ASN A 142 -3.09 7.47 -22.10
CA ASN A 142 -2.00 6.99 -22.95
C ASN A 142 -0.60 7.35 -22.44
N LEU A 143 -0.45 7.89 -21.23
CA LEU A 143 0.84 8.30 -20.68
C LEU A 143 1.27 7.41 -19.53
N THR A 144 2.47 6.88 -19.60
CA THR A 144 3.10 6.26 -18.44
C THR A 144 3.47 7.33 -17.40
N LEU A 145 3.55 6.95 -16.13
CA LEU A 145 4.01 7.85 -15.07
C LEU A 145 5.39 8.45 -15.39
N GLY A 146 6.28 7.66 -16.00
CA GLY A 146 7.62 8.13 -16.38
C GLY A 146 7.59 9.25 -17.42
N GLU A 147 6.80 9.08 -18.47
CA GLU A 147 6.61 10.11 -19.52
C GLU A 147 5.97 11.37 -18.96
N PHE A 148 4.95 11.20 -18.12
CA PHE A 148 4.32 12.30 -17.42
C PHE A 148 5.31 13.11 -16.59
N LEU A 149 6.12 12.48 -15.75
CA LEU A 149 7.10 13.17 -14.91
C LEU A 149 8.17 13.88 -15.73
N LYS A 150 8.61 13.29 -16.84
CA LYS A 150 9.51 13.94 -17.82
C LYS A 150 8.88 15.16 -18.44
N SER A 151 7.61 15.08 -18.86
CA SER A 151 6.87 16.22 -19.44
C SER A 151 6.76 17.39 -18.47
N LYS A 152 6.69 17.12 -17.17
CA LYS A 152 6.66 18.13 -16.10
C LYS A 152 8.06 18.59 -15.66
N LYS A 153 9.14 18.13 -16.32
CA LYS A 153 10.53 18.47 -16.02
C LYS A 153 10.90 18.23 -14.55
N MET A 154 10.37 17.17 -13.96
CA MET A 154 10.72 16.76 -12.60
C MET A 154 12.19 16.36 -12.54
N SER A 155 12.86 16.65 -11.41
CA SER A 155 14.28 16.36 -11.25
C SER A 155 14.56 14.86 -11.23
N ASN A 156 15.77 14.46 -11.60
CA ASN A 156 16.19 13.07 -11.50
C ASN A 156 16.10 12.54 -10.06
N TYR A 157 16.36 13.38 -9.06
CA TYR A 157 16.16 13.05 -7.67
C TYR A 157 14.72 12.66 -7.37
N PHE A 158 13.76 13.48 -7.79
CA PHE A 158 12.35 13.14 -7.65
C PHE A 158 12.00 11.85 -8.41
N ILE A 159 12.50 11.67 -9.63
CA ILE A 159 12.22 10.49 -10.46
C ILE A 159 12.75 9.20 -9.82
N ILE A 160 13.95 9.23 -9.24
CA ILE A 160 14.56 8.07 -8.58
C ILE A 160 13.82 7.72 -7.28
N PHE A 161 13.44 8.73 -6.48
CA PHE A 161 12.84 8.53 -5.17
C PHE A 161 11.30 8.46 -5.16
N LYS A 162 10.62 8.69 -6.31
CA LYS A 162 9.16 8.61 -6.43
C LYS A 162 8.56 7.24 -6.10
N ILE A 163 9.37 6.18 -6.14
CA ILE A 163 8.91 4.79 -5.90
C ILE A 163 8.40 4.61 -4.47
N PHE A 164 8.70 5.54 -3.57
CA PHE A 164 8.39 5.47 -2.15
C PHE A 164 7.30 6.46 -1.71
N ILE A 165 6.53 6.99 -2.64
CA ILE A 165 5.37 7.86 -2.42
C ILE A 165 4.14 7.16 -2.98
#